data_26e6c0eafccb9153d38fa2512c43e73f
#
_entry.id   26e6c0eafccb9153d38fa2512c43e73f
#
_cell.length_a   1.000
_cell.length_b   1.000
_cell.length_c   1.000
_cell.angle_alpha   90.00
_cell.angle_beta   90.00
_cell.angle_gamma   90.00
#
_symmetry.space_group_name_H-M   'P 1'
#
loop_
_entity.id
_entity.type
_entity.pdbx_description
1 polymer ?
#
loop_
_entity_poly.entity_id
_entity_poly.type
_entity_poly.pdbx_seq_one_letter_code
_entity_poly.pdbx_strand_id
1 'polypeptide(L)'
;MMLIIFLITDISMVGIFAGVYGNIAKYREGMLMGVHIPKSELEHPDVKELLQLYKKRNRQFYLWNMLAGIAVCLLCFTYFSIFITVWTLWFVEFCLLTILRVYHYHQKVYDIKQKNGWISSANADVSAAVDTRTSSQIAKKILPAKLHLIPAAVILIPLFFPQIRTYLLNESDGRIMFLCTILVSTAYMGVGYFFAHMPNKIYSENSQINLQINALEKRLYTVFLFLSNICNTGAYLGIIRDIASSNWIGGVGMGIYTFLELIPTAIILIVFFWLRKEKERILAQDSTPFYIDDDYYWRKGWYNNPNDKRYFVQDRVNSMNYSLNYGHPSAKYVTGGMLVGT
;
A
#
# COMPACT_ATOMS: atom_id res chain seq x y z
N MET A 1 3.96 20.53 21.43
CA MET A 1 3.15 20.14 20.27
C MET A 1 3.94 19.22 19.33
N MET A 2 5.12 19.58 18.86
CA MET A 2 5.97 18.79 17.93
C MET A 2 6.23 17.36 18.43
N LEU A 3 6.69 17.18 19.68
CA LEU A 3 6.90 15.85 20.29
C LEU A 3 5.66 14.94 20.17
N ILE A 4 4.48 15.46 20.48
CA ILE A 4 3.22 14.67 20.44
C ILE A 4 2.90 14.23 19.01
N ILE A 5 3.07 15.11 18.03
CA ILE A 5 2.83 14.80 16.61
C ILE A 5 3.74 13.66 16.16
N PHE A 6 5.04 13.78 16.40
CA PHE A 6 6.00 12.75 15.97
C PHE A 6 5.82 11.44 16.73
N LEU A 7 5.51 11.45 18.04
CA LEU A 7 5.18 10.24 18.78
C LEU A 7 3.94 9.53 18.24
N ILE A 8 2.88 10.27 17.93
CA ILE A 8 1.68 9.68 17.33
C ILE A 8 2.01 9.09 15.95
N THR A 9 2.81 9.78 15.15
CA THR A 9 3.27 9.32 13.85
C THR A 9 4.06 8.01 13.97
N ASP A 10 5.03 7.94 14.87
CA ASP A 10 5.86 6.74 15.08
C ASP A 10 5.05 5.55 15.57
N ILE A 11 4.22 5.76 16.59
CA ILE A 11 3.34 4.71 17.12
C ILE A 11 2.40 4.20 16.02
N SER A 12 1.81 5.10 15.24
CA SER A 12 0.92 4.75 14.14
C SER A 12 1.67 3.97 13.07
N MET A 13 2.84 4.44 12.62
CA MET A 13 3.64 3.79 11.60
C MET A 13 4.13 2.41 12.02
N VAL A 14 4.75 2.29 13.19
CA VAL A 14 5.22 0.99 13.70
C VAL A 14 4.03 0.04 13.89
N GLY A 15 2.89 0.54 14.37
CA GLY A 15 1.64 -0.22 14.52
C GLY A 15 1.08 -0.71 13.18
N ILE A 16 1.06 0.14 12.17
CA ILE A 16 0.64 -0.20 10.79
C ILE A 16 1.52 -1.32 10.23
N PHE A 17 2.84 -1.12 10.28
CA PHE A 17 3.79 -2.12 9.77
C PHE A 17 3.69 -3.44 10.53
N ALA A 18 3.56 -3.40 11.85
CA ALA A 18 3.33 -4.60 12.66
C ALA A 18 2.02 -5.32 12.29
N GLY A 19 0.93 -4.58 12.05
CA GLY A 19 -0.35 -5.14 11.61
C GLY A 19 -0.31 -5.73 10.21
N VAL A 20 0.31 -5.05 9.26
CA VAL A 20 0.39 -5.48 7.86
C VAL A 20 1.36 -6.65 7.71
N TYR A 21 2.60 -6.48 8.14
CA TYR A 21 3.67 -7.46 7.94
C TYR A 21 3.76 -8.50 9.06
N GLY A 22 3.26 -8.22 10.27
CA GLY A 22 3.17 -9.20 11.33
C GLY A 22 2.23 -10.38 11.02
N ASN A 23 1.24 -10.15 10.17
CA ASN A 23 0.23 -11.15 9.78
C ASN A 23 0.61 -12.03 8.57
N ILE A 24 1.78 -11.85 7.97
CA ILE A 24 2.22 -12.69 6.83
C ILE A 24 2.44 -14.15 7.19
N ALA A 25 2.62 -14.45 8.49
CA ALA A 25 2.74 -15.82 9.01
C ALA A 25 1.40 -16.61 9.01
N LYS A 26 0.29 -15.96 8.64
CA LYS A 26 -0.98 -16.67 8.47
C LYS A 26 -1.06 -17.28 7.08
N TYR A 27 -1.43 -18.56 7.03
CA TYR A 27 -1.70 -19.22 5.77
C TYR A 27 -2.93 -18.62 5.08
N ARG A 28 -2.78 -18.20 3.82
CA ARG A 28 -3.82 -17.54 3.03
C ARG A 28 -3.65 -17.83 1.55
N GLU A 29 -4.75 -17.99 0.85
CA GLU A 29 -4.75 -18.17 -0.61
C GLU A 29 -3.78 -19.27 -1.08
N GLY A 30 -3.63 -20.36 -0.30
CA GLY A 30 -2.66 -21.42 -0.60
C GLY A 30 -1.21 -21.08 -0.25
N MET A 31 -0.93 -19.93 0.36
CA MET A 31 0.42 -19.43 0.62
C MET A 31 0.70 -19.25 2.11
N LEU A 32 1.94 -19.51 2.48
CA LEU A 32 2.55 -19.11 3.75
C LEU A 32 3.70 -18.14 3.46
N MET A 33 3.65 -16.95 4.01
CA MET A 33 4.65 -15.89 3.76
C MET A 33 4.90 -15.64 2.25
N GLY A 34 3.84 -15.76 1.43
CA GLY A 34 3.90 -15.56 -0.02
C GLY A 34 4.45 -16.73 -0.82
N VAL A 35 4.65 -17.90 -0.22
CA VAL A 35 5.08 -19.14 -0.88
C VAL A 35 3.94 -20.14 -0.87
N HIS A 36 3.62 -20.74 -2.01
CA HIS A 36 2.61 -21.78 -2.11
C HIS A 36 3.11 -23.07 -1.47
N ILE A 37 2.41 -23.54 -0.45
CA ILE A 37 2.64 -24.84 0.20
C ILE A 37 1.30 -25.56 0.40
N PRO A 38 1.27 -26.90 0.34
CA PRO A 38 0.06 -27.65 0.64
C PRO A 38 -0.41 -27.40 2.08
N LYS A 39 -1.71 -27.30 2.30
CA LYS A 39 -2.26 -27.05 3.64
C LYS A 39 -1.90 -28.17 4.64
N SER A 40 -1.75 -29.41 4.17
CA SER A 40 -1.29 -30.55 4.97
C SER A 40 0.09 -30.34 5.59
N GLU A 41 0.96 -29.59 4.90
CA GLU A 41 2.36 -29.37 5.29
C GLU A 41 2.56 -28.24 6.31
N LEU A 42 1.49 -27.55 6.69
CA LEU A 42 1.55 -26.52 7.76
C LEU A 42 1.99 -27.10 9.11
N GLU A 43 1.72 -28.39 9.31
CA GLU A 43 2.07 -29.11 10.53
C GLU A 43 3.51 -29.67 10.50
N HIS A 44 4.22 -29.54 9.37
CA HIS A 44 5.60 -30.01 9.24
C HIS A 44 6.52 -29.36 10.26
N PRO A 45 7.45 -30.10 10.92
CA PRO A 45 8.32 -29.59 11.97
C PRO A 45 9.10 -28.32 11.57
N ASP A 46 9.75 -28.35 10.40
CA ASP A 46 10.54 -27.22 9.89
C ASP A 46 9.70 -25.96 9.72
N VAL A 47 8.42 -26.11 9.30
CA VAL A 47 7.46 -24.98 9.13
C VAL A 47 7.06 -24.43 10.50
N LYS A 48 6.70 -25.30 11.44
CA LYS A 48 6.32 -24.88 12.81
C LYS A 48 7.46 -24.15 13.52
N GLU A 49 8.67 -24.68 13.45
CA GLU A 49 9.85 -24.05 14.05
C GLU A 49 10.10 -22.67 13.43
N LEU A 50 10.05 -22.55 12.10
CA LEU A 50 10.21 -21.29 11.40
C LEU A 50 9.15 -20.26 11.81
N LEU A 51 7.89 -20.69 11.94
CA LEU A 51 6.79 -19.81 12.35
C LEU A 51 6.96 -19.32 13.80
N GLN A 52 7.39 -20.18 14.71
CA GLN A 52 7.64 -19.79 16.10
C GLN A 52 8.80 -18.79 16.18
N LEU A 53 9.90 -19.07 15.45
CA LEU A 53 11.04 -18.17 15.36
C LEU A 53 10.66 -16.82 14.79
N TYR A 54 9.86 -16.80 13.70
CA TYR A 54 9.36 -15.59 13.10
C TYR A 54 8.55 -14.77 14.10
N LYS A 55 7.54 -15.36 14.74
CA LYS A 55 6.68 -14.66 15.71
C LYS A 55 7.49 -14.01 16.82
N LYS A 56 8.45 -14.76 17.41
CA LYS A 56 9.32 -14.25 18.48
C LYS A 56 10.17 -13.07 18.01
N ARG A 57 10.92 -13.26 16.89
CA ARG A 57 11.82 -12.23 16.36
C ARG A 57 11.06 -11.01 15.82
N ASN A 58 9.87 -11.22 15.24
CA ASN A 58 9.04 -10.15 14.74
C ASN A 58 8.52 -9.25 15.86
N ARG A 59 8.04 -9.84 16.97
CA ARG A 59 7.63 -9.10 18.17
C ARG A 59 8.80 -8.28 18.74
N GLN A 60 9.98 -8.86 18.84
CA GLN A 60 11.18 -8.17 19.33
C GLN A 60 11.56 -6.99 18.41
N PHE A 61 11.53 -7.19 17.10
CA PHE A 61 11.86 -6.17 16.12
C PHE A 61 10.96 -4.94 16.24
N TYR A 62 9.64 -5.13 16.28
CA TYR A 62 8.72 -3.99 16.42
C TYR A 62 8.81 -3.33 17.78
N LEU A 63 9.04 -4.09 18.86
CA LEU A 63 9.25 -3.51 20.19
C LEU A 63 10.50 -2.61 20.23
N TRP A 64 11.63 -3.11 19.72
CA TRP A 64 12.87 -2.32 19.70
C TRP A 64 12.77 -1.09 18.80
N ASN A 65 12.13 -1.19 17.64
CA ASN A 65 11.90 -0.04 16.78
C ASN A 65 10.94 0.98 17.39
N MET A 66 9.92 0.54 18.12
CA MET A 66 9.05 1.45 18.88
C MET A 66 9.85 2.22 19.95
N LEU A 67 10.69 1.52 20.71
CA LEU A 67 11.54 2.17 21.73
C LEU A 67 12.56 3.13 21.10
N ALA A 68 13.16 2.73 19.96
CA ALA A 68 14.09 3.57 19.22
C ALA A 68 13.40 4.84 18.68
N GLY A 69 12.21 4.73 18.08
CA GLY A 69 11.43 5.86 17.60
C GLY A 69 11.09 6.85 18.73
N ILE A 70 10.63 6.33 19.88
CA ILE A 70 10.38 7.17 21.08
C ILE A 70 11.65 7.89 21.51
N ALA A 71 12.80 7.20 21.55
CA ALA A 71 14.08 7.82 21.93
C ALA A 71 14.51 8.90 20.92
N VAL A 72 14.32 8.66 19.62
CA VAL A 72 14.58 9.65 18.57
C VAL A 72 13.67 10.87 18.70
N CYS A 73 12.39 10.68 19.04
CA CYS A 73 11.46 11.78 19.27
C CYS A 73 11.91 12.72 20.39
N LEU A 74 12.65 12.24 21.40
CA LEU A 74 13.18 13.09 22.48
C LEU A 74 14.23 14.09 21.97
N LEU A 75 14.85 13.85 20.79
CA LEU A 75 15.75 14.81 20.16
C LEU A 75 15.04 16.08 19.70
N CYS A 76 13.71 16.12 19.67
CA CYS A 76 12.96 17.34 19.35
C CYS A 76 13.22 18.52 20.30
N PHE A 77 13.81 18.25 21.47
CA PHE A 77 14.26 19.27 22.43
C PHE A 77 15.66 19.83 22.09
N THR A 78 16.32 19.32 21.06
CA THR A 78 17.59 19.81 20.53
C THR A 78 17.38 20.68 19.29
N TYR A 79 18.37 20.77 18.39
CA TYR A 79 18.20 21.48 17.12
C TYR A 79 17.28 20.69 16.19
N PHE A 80 16.29 21.38 15.61
CA PHE A 80 15.31 20.75 14.71
C PHE A 80 15.95 20.03 13.53
N SER A 81 17.03 20.57 12.98
CA SER A 81 17.78 19.95 11.88
C SER A 81 18.40 18.60 12.28
N ILE A 82 18.95 18.49 13.49
CA ILE A 82 19.48 17.23 14.03
C ILE A 82 18.35 16.23 14.22
N PHE A 83 17.28 16.65 14.89
CA PHE A 83 16.11 15.81 15.12
C PHE A 83 15.54 15.24 13.83
N ILE A 84 15.20 16.08 12.84
CA ILE A 84 14.57 15.62 11.61
C ILE A 84 15.49 14.71 10.78
N THR A 85 16.80 14.97 10.78
CA THR A 85 17.78 14.11 10.12
C THR A 85 17.83 12.71 10.74
N VAL A 86 17.97 12.64 12.07
CA VAL A 86 18.04 11.35 12.79
C VAL A 86 16.71 10.60 12.67
N TRP A 87 15.57 11.31 12.76
CA TRP A 87 14.24 10.72 12.59
C TRP A 87 14.04 10.14 11.19
N THR A 88 14.46 10.87 10.16
CA THR A 88 14.37 10.38 8.77
C THR A 88 15.26 9.15 8.56
N LEU A 89 16.48 9.15 9.06
CA LEU A 89 17.39 8.01 8.96
C LEU A 89 16.81 6.77 9.67
N TRP A 90 16.33 6.92 10.91
CA TRP A 90 15.66 5.84 11.63
C TRP A 90 14.44 5.31 10.87
N PHE A 91 13.62 6.20 10.31
CA PHE A 91 12.42 5.81 9.57
C PHE A 91 12.76 5.01 8.30
N VAL A 92 13.74 5.48 7.52
CA VAL A 92 14.23 4.77 6.33
C VAL A 92 14.81 3.41 6.70
N GLU A 93 15.64 3.34 7.76
CA GLU A 93 16.18 2.08 8.28
C GLU A 93 15.06 1.11 8.69
N PHE A 94 14.08 1.58 9.46
CA PHE A 94 12.92 0.78 9.88
C PHE A 94 12.15 0.20 8.69
N CYS A 95 11.87 1.00 7.66
CA CYS A 95 11.19 0.55 6.45
C CYS A 95 12.02 -0.51 5.70
N LEU A 96 13.30 -0.26 5.47
CA LEU A 96 14.20 -1.17 4.78
C LEU A 96 14.34 -2.50 5.53
N LEU A 97 14.58 -2.47 6.84
CA LEU A 97 14.72 -3.67 7.65
C LEU A 97 13.42 -4.48 7.70
N THR A 98 12.26 -3.82 7.72
CA THR A 98 10.96 -4.52 7.65
C THR A 98 10.84 -5.31 6.35
N ILE A 99 11.13 -4.68 5.20
CA ILE A 99 11.07 -5.30 3.87
C ILE A 99 12.08 -6.46 3.78
N LEU A 100 13.33 -6.22 4.16
CA LEU A 100 14.38 -7.25 4.11
C LEU A 100 14.03 -8.48 4.98
N ARG A 101 13.40 -8.26 6.14
CA ARG A 101 12.94 -9.36 7.02
C ARG A 101 11.83 -10.18 6.37
N VAL A 102 10.86 -9.53 5.74
CA VAL A 102 9.79 -10.22 5.00
C VAL A 102 10.39 -11.13 3.94
N TYR A 103 11.30 -10.62 3.12
CA TYR A 103 11.94 -11.41 2.07
C TYR A 103 12.84 -12.51 2.62
N HIS A 104 13.52 -12.27 3.73
CA HIS A 104 14.33 -13.32 4.37
C HIS A 104 13.47 -14.52 4.81
N TYR A 105 12.32 -14.29 5.41
CA TYR A 105 11.44 -15.39 5.82
C TYR A 105 10.68 -16.00 4.64
N HIS A 106 10.31 -15.24 3.63
CA HIS A 106 9.83 -15.75 2.36
C HIS A 106 10.82 -16.77 1.76
N GLN A 107 12.10 -16.39 1.68
CA GLN A 107 13.15 -17.27 1.15
C GLN A 107 13.29 -18.56 1.98
N LYS A 108 13.24 -18.47 3.31
CA LYS A 108 13.29 -19.65 4.17
C LYS A 108 12.13 -20.63 3.95
N VAL A 109 10.90 -20.13 3.76
CA VAL A 109 9.76 -20.98 3.43
C VAL A 109 9.97 -21.62 2.06
N TYR A 110 10.48 -20.88 1.09
CA TYR A 110 10.79 -21.40 -0.23
C TYR A 110 11.86 -22.50 -0.20
N ASP A 111 12.92 -22.31 0.60
CA ASP A 111 13.97 -23.32 0.78
C ASP A 111 13.42 -24.61 1.42
N ILE A 112 12.52 -24.50 2.42
CA ILE A 112 11.82 -25.65 3.02
C ILE A 112 10.97 -26.36 1.96
N LYS A 113 10.22 -25.60 1.14
CA LYS A 113 9.43 -26.14 0.03
C LYS A 113 10.28 -26.95 -0.94
N GLN A 114 11.42 -26.40 -1.36
CA GLN A 114 12.34 -27.08 -2.28
C GLN A 114 12.95 -28.34 -1.66
N LYS A 115 13.42 -28.25 -0.40
CA LYS A 115 14.02 -29.39 0.33
C LYS A 115 13.06 -30.59 0.41
N ASN A 116 11.78 -30.33 0.59
CA ASN A 116 10.76 -31.37 0.77
C ASN A 116 10.03 -31.74 -0.55
N GLY A 117 10.42 -31.14 -1.68
CA GLY A 117 9.81 -31.47 -2.98
C GLY A 117 8.34 -31.09 -3.12
N TRP A 118 7.84 -30.11 -2.35
CA TRP A 118 6.45 -29.64 -2.42
C TRP A 118 6.19 -28.78 -3.66
N ILE A 119 6.88 -29.08 -4.75
CA ILE A 119 6.72 -28.36 -6.01
C ILE A 119 5.47 -28.93 -6.69
N SER A 120 4.44 -28.10 -6.85
CA SER A 120 3.29 -28.46 -7.65
C SER A 120 3.74 -28.55 -9.12
N SER A 121 3.65 -29.74 -9.72
CA SER A 121 3.86 -29.92 -11.16
C SER A 121 2.73 -29.32 -12.01
N ALA A 122 1.72 -28.73 -11.36
CA ALA A 122 0.60 -28.10 -12.00
C ALA A 122 1.04 -26.74 -12.58
N ASN A 123 1.60 -26.80 -13.77
CA ASN A 123 1.50 -25.80 -14.83
C ASN A 123 2.16 -24.44 -14.62
N ALA A 124 3.42 -24.37 -15.00
CA ALA A 124 4.07 -23.13 -15.39
C ALA A 124 3.42 -22.47 -16.65
N ASP A 125 2.53 -23.18 -17.34
CA ASP A 125 1.87 -22.75 -18.58
C ASP A 125 0.40 -22.42 -18.39
N VAL A 126 0.05 -21.66 -17.36
CA VAL A 126 -1.31 -21.10 -17.31
C VAL A 126 -1.35 -19.88 -18.21
N SER A 127 -1.81 -20.11 -19.44
CA SER A 127 -2.42 -19.05 -20.25
C SER A 127 -3.52 -18.42 -19.40
N ALA A 128 -3.37 -17.13 -19.05
CA ALA A 128 -4.38 -16.42 -18.30
C ALA A 128 -5.68 -16.46 -19.10
N ALA A 129 -6.62 -17.29 -18.69
CA ALA A 129 -7.96 -17.30 -19.25
C ALA A 129 -8.58 -15.93 -18.91
N VAL A 130 -8.59 -15.03 -19.87
CA VAL A 130 -9.19 -13.71 -19.71
C VAL A 130 -10.69 -13.90 -19.83
N ASP A 131 -11.37 -13.99 -18.70
CA ASP A 131 -12.83 -13.94 -18.67
C ASP A 131 -13.28 -12.49 -18.96
N THR A 132 -13.48 -12.18 -20.23
CA THR A 132 -13.91 -10.87 -20.71
C THR A 132 -15.27 -10.46 -20.15
N ARG A 133 -16.17 -11.41 -19.90
CA ARG A 133 -17.48 -11.17 -19.31
C ARG A 133 -17.36 -10.69 -17.86
N THR A 134 -16.55 -11.36 -17.08
CA THR A 134 -16.23 -10.97 -15.70
C THR A 134 -15.58 -9.59 -15.66
N SER A 135 -14.65 -9.29 -16.56
CA SER A 135 -13.98 -7.98 -16.63
C SER A 135 -14.95 -6.84 -16.92
N SER A 136 -15.92 -7.02 -17.82
CA SER A 136 -16.93 -6.00 -18.13
C SER A 136 -17.88 -5.74 -16.97
N GLN A 137 -18.25 -6.78 -16.22
CA GLN A 137 -19.10 -6.65 -15.03
C GLN A 137 -18.38 -5.96 -13.87
N ILE A 138 -17.08 -6.22 -13.69
CA ILE A 138 -16.25 -5.54 -12.69
C ILE A 138 -16.16 -4.06 -13.03
N ALA A 139 -15.90 -3.70 -14.29
CA ALA A 139 -15.77 -2.31 -14.72
C ALA A 139 -17.01 -1.45 -14.37
N LYS A 140 -18.21 -2.03 -14.41
CA LYS A 140 -19.45 -1.34 -14.01
C LYS A 140 -19.57 -1.06 -12.51
N LYS A 141 -18.83 -1.76 -11.68
CA LYS A 141 -18.86 -1.64 -10.20
C LYS A 141 -17.78 -0.72 -9.64
N ILE A 142 -16.83 -0.30 -10.45
CA ILE A 142 -15.68 0.51 -10.06
C ILE A 142 -16.03 2.00 -10.16
N LEU A 143 -15.53 2.81 -9.22
CA LEU A 143 -15.67 4.24 -9.28
C LEU A 143 -14.79 4.81 -10.41
N PRO A 144 -15.36 5.57 -11.38
CA PRO A 144 -14.59 6.12 -12.48
C PRO A 144 -13.56 7.16 -12.01
N ALA A 145 -12.31 7.06 -12.45
CA ALA A 145 -11.25 8.00 -12.09
C ALA A 145 -11.57 9.46 -12.48
N LYS A 146 -12.39 9.68 -13.50
CA LYS A 146 -12.85 11.03 -13.90
C LYS A 146 -13.58 11.80 -12.79
N LEU A 147 -14.11 11.11 -11.76
CA LEU A 147 -14.75 11.81 -10.64
C LEU A 147 -13.73 12.60 -9.80
N HIS A 148 -12.45 12.26 -9.85
CA HIS A 148 -11.40 13.06 -9.22
C HIS A 148 -11.24 14.46 -9.81
N LEU A 149 -11.81 14.73 -10.98
CA LEU A 149 -11.87 16.09 -11.55
C LEU A 149 -12.74 17.04 -10.71
N ILE A 150 -13.70 16.50 -9.94
CA ILE A 150 -14.54 17.31 -9.05
C ILE A 150 -13.69 17.97 -7.95
N PRO A 151 -12.99 17.22 -7.07
CA PRO A 151 -12.11 17.82 -6.08
C PRO A 151 -11.00 18.67 -6.72
N ALA A 152 -10.43 18.26 -7.86
CA ALA A 152 -9.45 19.07 -8.59
C ALA A 152 -10.01 20.44 -9.02
N ALA A 153 -11.24 20.50 -9.52
CA ALA A 153 -11.89 21.76 -9.85
C ALA A 153 -12.15 22.62 -8.61
N VAL A 154 -12.54 22.01 -7.50
CA VAL A 154 -12.77 22.71 -6.22
C VAL A 154 -11.48 23.35 -5.69
N ILE A 155 -10.31 22.69 -5.84
CA ILE A 155 -9.01 23.26 -5.47
C ILE A 155 -8.69 24.56 -6.22
N LEU A 156 -9.23 24.74 -7.43
CA LEU A 156 -9.01 25.95 -8.23
C LEU A 156 -9.94 27.12 -7.85
N ILE A 157 -11.04 26.88 -7.14
CA ILE A 157 -12.02 27.92 -6.77
C ILE A 157 -11.37 29.10 -6.01
N PRO A 158 -10.46 28.92 -5.06
CA PRO A 158 -9.81 30.03 -4.35
C PRO A 158 -9.07 31.03 -5.26
N LEU A 159 -8.65 30.63 -6.45
CA LEU A 159 -7.99 31.52 -7.42
C LEU A 159 -8.92 32.63 -7.96
N PHE A 160 -10.23 32.49 -7.85
CA PHE A 160 -11.19 33.50 -8.25
C PHE A 160 -11.28 34.67 -7.23
N PHE A 161 -10.73 34.51 -6.03
CA PHE A 161 -10.69 35.54 -5.00
C PHE A 161 -9.34 36.28 -5.04
N PRO A 162 -9.30 37.60 -5.38
CA PRO A 162 -8.04 38.29 -5.65
C PRO A 162 -7.01 38.23 -4.53
N GLN A 163 -7.43 38.39 -3.27
CA GLN A 163 -6.52 38.33 -2.10
C GLN A 163 -5.88 36.96 -1.95
N ILE A 164 -6.69 35.89 -2.02
CA ILE A 164 -6.25 34.51 -1.90
C ILE A 164 -5.36 34.14 -3.09
N ARG A 165 -5.76 34.54 -4.30
CA ARG A 165 -4.95 34.34 -5.51
C ARG A 165 -3.56 34.94 -5.37
N THR A 166 -3.47 36.18 -4.87
CA THR A 166 -2.19 36.84 -4.65
C THR A 166 -1.32 36.05 -3.69
N TYR A 167 -1.88 35.57 -2.57
CA TYR A 167 -1.17 34.70 -1.64
C TYR A 167 -0.70 33.41 -2.30
N LEU A 168 -1.60 32.69 -3.00
CA LEU A 168 -1.29 31.39 -3.62
C LEU A 168 -0.29 31.46 -4.76
N LEU A 169 -0.16 32.59 -5.46
CA LEU A 169 0.73 32.72 -6.62
C LEU A 169 2.01 33.48 -6.32
N ASN A 170 1.98 34.44 -5.40
CA ASN A 170 3.13 35.32 -5.16
C ASN A 170 3.91 34.97 -3.90
N GLU A 171 3.25 34.48 -2.84
CA GLU A 171 3.95 34.03 -1.63
C GLU A 171 4.51 32.62 -1.81
N SER A 172 5.72 32.38 -1.30
CA SER A 172 6.42 31.09 -1.44
C SER A 172 5.62 29.94 -0.81
N ASP A 173 5.13 30.16 0.41
CA ASP A 173 4.39 29.14 1.17
C ASP A 173 3.04 28.82 0.53
N GLY A 174 2.34 29.85 0.02
CA GLY A 174 1.09 29.72 -0.72
C GLY A 174 1.27 28.90 -1.98
N ARG A 175 2.32 29.18 -2.77
CA ARG A 175 2.63 28.43 -4.00
C ARG A 175 2.93 26.97 -3.72
N ILE A 176 3.80 26.72 -2.74
CA ILE A 176 4.18 25.34 -2.36
C ILE A 176 2.93 24.57 -1.93
N MET A 177 2.12 25.13 -1.04
CA MET A 177 0.88 24.51 -0.57
C MET A 177 -0.06 24.20 -1.73
N PHE A 178 -0.30 25.16 -2.63
CA PHE A 178 -1.19 25.00 -3.78
C PHE A 178 -0.69 23.92 -4.74
N LEU A 179 0.61 23.96 -5.10
CA LEU A 179 1.23 22.97 -5.98
C LEU A 179 1.22 21.57 -5.36
N CYS A 180 1.54 21.44 -4.07
CA CYS A 180 1.47 20.16 -3.36
C CYS A 180 0.06 19.60 -3.34
N THR A 181 -0.95 20.44 -3.09
CA THR A 181 -2.36 19.99 -3.09
C THR A 181 -2.79 19.48 -4.46
N ILE A 182 -2.45 20.18 -5.54
CA ILE A 182 -2.73 19.72 -6.91
C ILE A 182 -1.98 18.41 -7.22
N LEU A 183 -0.70 18.33 -6.85
CA LEU A 183 0.10 17.14 -7.07
C LEU A 183 -0.50 15.92 -6.37
N VAL A 184 -0.88 16.07 -5.11
CA VAL A 184 -1.54 15.00 -4.32
C VAL A 184 -2.89 14.63 -4.93
N SER A 185 -3.71 15.61 -5.32
CA SER A 185 -5.00 15.34 -5.97
C SER A 185 -4.83 14.59 -7.30
N THR A 186 -3.83 14.97 -8.09
CA THR A 186 -3.48 14.29 -9.36
C THR A 186 -2.96 12.88 -9.09
N ALA A 187 -2.16 12.70 -8.04
CA ALA A 187 -1.68 11.38 -7.64
C ALA A 187 -2.84 10.46 -7.24
N TYR A 188 -3.82 10.91 -6.46
CA TYR A 188 -5.02 10.13 -6.15
C TYR A 188 -5.78 9.72 -7.41
N MET A 189 -5.91 10.61 -8.40
CA MET A 189 -6.55 10.28 -9.68
C MET A 189 -5.77 9.23 -10.46
N GLY A 190 -4.43 9.39 -10.57
CA GLY A 190 -3.56 8.46 -11.27
C GLY A 190 -3.54 7.07 -10.65
N VAL A 191 -3.43 6.99 -9.31
CA VAL A 191 -3.48 5.74 -8.56
C VAL A 191 -4.87 5.11 -8.67
N GLY A 192 -5.95 5.90 -8.60
CA GLY A 192 -7.31 5.42 -8.81
C GLY A 192 -7.54 4.84 -10.20
N TYR A 193 -7.01 5.49 -11.23
CA TYR A 193 -7.00 4.97 -12.60
C TYR A 193 -6.23 3.65 -12.69
N PHE A 194 -5.06 3.58 -12.09
CA PHE A 194 -4.23 2.38 -12.05
C PHE A 194 -4.98 1.21 -11.41
N PHE A 195 -5.55 1.37 -10.21
CA PHE A 195 -6.33 0.31 -9.55
C PHE A 195 -7.56 -0.12 -10.35
N ALA A 196 -8.23 0.80 -11.03
CA ALA A 196 -9.37 0.48 -11.89
C ALA A 196 -8.98 -0.43 -13.06
N HIS A 197 -7.79 -0.24 -13.65
CA HIS A 197 -7.33 -0.93 -14.87
C HIS A 197 -6.40 -2.11 -14.61
N MET A 198 -6.14 -2.43 -13.35
CA MET A 198 -5.35 -3.61 -12.98
C MET A 198 -5.93 -4.90 -13.54
N PRO A 199 -5.07 -5.87 -13.91
CA PRO A 199 -5.49 -7.22 -14.25
C PRO A 199 -6.30 -7.85 -13.11
N ASN A 200 -7.32 -8.63 -13.46
CA ASN A 200 -8.06 -9.41 -12.48
C ASN A 200 -7.25 -10.64 -12.08
N LYS A 201 -7.29 -10.98 -10.78
CA LYS A 201 -6.65 -12.18 -10.25
C LYS A 201 -7.64 -13.35 -10.28
N ILE A 202 -7.14 -14.53 -10.56
CA ILE A 202 -7.91 -15.78 -10.51
C ILE A 202 -7.68 -16.41 -9.13
N TYR A 203 -8.76 -16.63 -8.39
CA TYR A 203 -8.76 -17.24 -7.05
C TYR A 203 -9.41 -18.62 -7.04
N SER A 204 -10.23 -18.91 -8.05
CA SER A 204 -11.08 -20.08 -8.13
C SER A 204 -11.38 -20.42 -9.59
N GLU A 205 -11.70 -21.68 -9.86
CA GLU A 205 -12.33 -22.08 -11.13
C GLU A 205 -13.72 -21.46 -11.29
N ASN A 206 -14.37 -21.08 -10.18
CA ASN A 206 -15.67 -20.44 -10.18
C ASN A 206 -15.56 -18.94 -10.53
N SER A 207 -15.99 -18.56 -11.73
CA SER A 207 -15.98 -17.18 -12.21
C SER A 207 -16.76 -16.20 -11.32
N GLN A 208 -17.79 -16.65 -10.59
CA GLN A 208 -18.56 -15.78 -9.69
C GLN A 208 -17.72 -15.35 -8.47
N ILE A 209 -16.91 -16.23 -7.92
CA ILE A 209 -15.97 -15.92 -6.83
C ILE A 209 -14.93 -14.92 -7.30
N ASN A 210 -14.34 -15.14 -8.48
CA ASN A 210 -13.40 -14.22 -9.08
C ASN A 210 -14.02 -12.83 -9.31
N LEU A 211 -15.26 -12.77 -9.80
CA LEU A 211 -16.01 -11.54 -9.99
C LEU A 211 -16.20 -10.78 -8.65
N GLN A 212 -16.68 -11.51 -7.62
CA GLN A 212 -16.98 -10.90 -6.32
C GLN A 212 -15.72 -10.30 -5.69
N ILE A 213 -14.61 -11.05 -5.65
CA ILE A 213 -13.37 -10.61 -4.99
C ILE A 213 -12.74 -9.43 -5.75
N ASN A 214 -12.56 -9.56 -7.07
CA ASN A 214 -11.94 -8.49 -7.85
C ASN A 214 -12.79 -7.21 -7.88
N ALA A 215 -14.11 -7.34 -7.97
CA ALA A 215 -15.02 -6.19 -7.92
C ALA A 215 -14.99 -5.50 -6.55
N LEU A 216 -14.98 -6.28 -5.47
CA LEU A 216 -14.89 -5.76 -4.11
C LEU A 216 -13.59 -4.98 -3.89
N GLU A 217 -12.46 -5.60 -4.23
CA GLU A 217 -11.13 -5.03 -4.05
C GLU A 217 -10.96 -3.72 -4.84
N LYS A 218 -11.25 -3.73 -6.13
CA LYS A 218 -11.13 -2.56 -7.00
C LYS A 218 -12.10 -1.44 -6.59
N ARG A 219 -13.35 -1.78 -6.24
CA ARG A 219 -14.32 -0.80 -5.78
C ARG A 219 -13.87 -0.13 -4.49
N LEU A 220 -13.40 -0.90 -3.52
CA LEU A 220 -12.91 -0.35 -2.25
C LEU A 220 -11.75 0.61 -2.46
N TYR A 221 -10.74 0.22 -3.25
CA TYR A 221 -9.59 1.09 -3.48
C TYR A 221 -9.97 2.37 -4.23
N THR A 222 -10.78 2.27 -5.27
CA THR A 222 -11.19 3.46 -6.03
C THR A 222 -12.06 4.41 -5.23
N VAL A 223 -12.99 3.89 -4.40
CA VAL A 223 -13.81 4.70 -3.48
C VAL A 223 -12.94 5.33 -2.38
N PHE A 224 -12.04 4.55 -1.77
CA PHE A 224 -11.13 5.04 -0.74
C PHE A 224 -10.27 6.20 -1.26
N LEU A 225 -9.65 6.05 -2.44
CA LEU A 225 -8.83 7.09 -3.05
C LEU A 225 -9.63 8.35 -3.39
N PHE A 226 -10.87 8.19 -3.84
CA PHE A 226 -11.75 9.33 -4.11
C PHE A 226 -12.11 10.08 -2.81
N LEU A 227 -12.48 9.37 -1.75
CA LEU A 227 -12.76 9.98 -0.45
C LEU A 227 -11.52 10.66 0.14
N SER A 228 -10.33 10.03 0.00
CA SER A 228 -9.07 10.65 0.41
C SER A 228 -8.79 11.95 -0.35
N ASN A 229 -9.10 12.01 -1.65
CA ASN A 229 -8.96 13.24 -2.43
C ASN A 229 -9.96 14.32 -1.99
N ILE A 230 -11.18 13.95 -1.58
CA ILE A 230 -12.14 14.88 -0.96
C ILE A 230 -11.59 15.41 0.36
N CYS A 231 -11.01 14.55 1.21
CA CYS A 231 -10.38 14.96 2.47
C CYS A 231 -9.22 15.94 2.23
N ASN A 232 -8.30 15.62 1.30
CA ASN A 232 -7.20 16.52 0.90
C ASN A 232 -7.72 17.88 0.41
N THR A 233 -8.77 17.90 -0.41
CA THR A 233 -9.40 19.14 -0.88
C THR A 233 -10.03 19.93 0.27
N GLY A 234 -10.76 19.27 1.17
CA GLY A 234 -11.34 19.89 2.36
C GLY A 234 -10.29 20.44 3.32
N ALA A 235 -9.19 19.71 3.51
CA ALA A 235 -8.03 20.12 4.30
C ALA A 235 -7.41 21.40 3.74
N TYR A 236 -7.18 21.46 2.44
CA TYR A 236 -6.73 22.66 1.74
C TYR A 236 -7.67 23.84 1.93
N LEU A 237 -8.98 23.64 1.76
CA LEU A 237 -9.98 24.71 1.98
C LEU A 237 -10.01 25.20 3.43
N GLY A 238 -9.69 24.33 4.40
CA GLY A 238 -9.53 24.73 5.79
C GLY A 238 -8.40 25.75 5.96
N ILE A 239 -7.26 25.52 5.35
CA ILE A 239 -6.14 26.50 5.36
C ILE A 239 -6.53 27.79 4.62
N ILE A 240 -7.18 27.70 3.47
CA ILE A 240 -7.66 28.89 2.73
C ILE A 240 -8.60 29.73 3.59
N ARG A 241 -9.47 29.10 4.39
CA ARG A 241 -10.35 29.80 5.33
C ARG A 241 -9.55 30.62 6.35
N ASP A 242 -8.49 30.06 6.93
CA ASP A 242 -7.65 30.77 7.90
C ASP A 242 -6.96 31.98 7.24
N ILE A 243 -6.42 31.80 6.03
CA ILE A 243 -5.80 32.89 5.26
C ILE A 243 -6.83 34.00 4.96
N ALA A 244 -8.03 33.64 4.57
CA ALA A 244 -9.09 34.61 4.24
C ALA A 244 -9.59 35.38 5.47
N SER A 245 -9.54 34.78 6.67
CA SER A 245 -10.10 35.36 7.89
C SER A 245 -9.09 36.19 8.69
N SER A 246 -7.81 35.82 8.71
CA SER A 246 -6.82 36.40 9.61
C SER A 246 -5.43 36.65 8.99
N ASN A 247 -5.24 36.33 7.74
CA ASN A 247 -3.93 36.30 7.05
C ASN A 247 -2.86 35.44 7.78
N TRP A 248 -3.30 34.53 8.63
CA TRP A 248 -2.39 33.67 9.41
C TRP A 248 -2.88 32.21 9.43
N ILE A 249 -1.93 31.28 9.25
CA ILE A 249 -2.16 29.84 9.30
C ILE A 249 -1.96 29.36 10.74
N GLY A 250 -2.95 28.78 11.36
CA GLY A 250 -2.83 28.26 12.73
C GLY A 250 -4.11 28.29 13.56
N GLY A 251 -5.21 28.69 12.93
CA GLY A 251 -6.54 28.75 13.56
C GLY A 251 -7.34 27.47 13.41
N VAL A 252 -8.65 27.62 13.30
CA VAL A 252 -9.62 26.52 13.11
C VAL A 252 -9.35 25.75 11.82
N GLY A 253 -8.90 26.42 10.77
CA GLY A 253 -8.59 25.81 9.48
C GLY A 253 -7.43 24.80 9.58
N MET A 254 -6.40 25.09 10.38
CA MET A 254 -5.32 24.13 10.64
C MET A 254 -5.83 22.90 11.41
N GLY A 255 -6.79 23.09 12.32
CA GLY A 255 -7.48 21.96 12.98
C GLY A 255 -8.26 21.10 12.00
N ILE A 256 -9.00 21.72 11.09
CA ILE A 256 -9.72 21.02 10.00
C ILE A 256 -8.75 20.27 9.10
N TYR A 257 -7.63 20.91 8.69
CA TYR A 257 -6.58 20.29 7.90
C TYR A 257 -6.08 19.00 8.57
N THR A 258 -5.60 19.12 9.81
CA THR A 258 -5.04 17.99 10.55
C THR A 258 -6.06 16.84 10.70
N PHE A 259 -7.31 17.17 11.04
CA PHE A 259 -8.36 16.18 11.21
C PHE A 259 -8.66 15.45 9.89
N LEU A 260 -8.83 16.18 8.78
CA LEU A 260 -9.16 15.58 7.48
C LEU A 260 -8.01 14.75 6.90
N GLU A 261 -6.75 15.09 7.14
CA GLU A 261 -5.59 14.29 6.71
C GLU A 261 -5.43 13.00 7.54
N LEU A 262 -5.87 12.97 8.79
CA LEU A 262 -5.84 11.77 9.62
C LEU A 262 -6.94 10.75 9.26
N ILE A 263 -8.08 11.20 8.72
CA ILE A 263 -9.20 10.32 8.36
C ILE A 263 -8.79 9.22 7.36
N PRO A 264 -8.16 9.51 6.21
CA PRO A 264 -7.73 8.47 5.28
C PRO A 264 -6.78 7.45 5.92
N THR A 265 -5.86 7.93 6.75
CA THR A 265 -4.89 7.06 7.44
C THR A 265 -5.58 6.07 8.39
N ALA A 266 -6.58 6.50 9.14
CA ALA A 266 -7.35 5.63 10.01
C ALA A 266 -8.24 4.65 9.21
N ILE A 267 -8.89 5.14 8.16
CA ILE A 267 -9.81 4.35 7.34
C ILE A 267 -9.07 3.26 6.57
N ILE A 268 -7.87 3.54 6.01
CA ILE A 268 -7.13 2.55 5.22
C ILE A 268 -6.82 1.30 6.02
N LEU A 269 -6.53 1.42 7.31
CA LEU A 269 -6.28 0.28 8.19
C LEU A 269 -7.54 -0.57 8.37
N ILE A 270 -8.66 0.10 8.66
CA ILE A 270 -9.96 -0.58 8.83
C ILE A 270 -10.34 -1.31 7.53
N VAL A 271 -10.24 -0.61 6.40
CA VAL A 271 -10.55 -1.17 5.08
C VAL A 271 -9.65 -2.35 4.74
N PHE A 272 -8.36 -2.26 5.04
CA PHE A 272 -7.40 -3.33 4.78
C PHE A 272 -7.72 -4.62 5.56
N PHE A 273 -7.98 -4.51 6.86
CA PHE A 273 -8.32 -5.69 7.67
C PHE A 273 -9.70 -6.25 7.35
N TRP A 274 -10.66 -5.36 7.06
CA TRP A 274 -12.01 -5.76 6.67
C TRP A 274 -12.00 -6.47 5.30
N LEU A 275 -11.28 -5.92 4.31
CA LEU A 275 -11.14 -6.53 2.99
C LEU A 275 -10.53 -7.93 3.08
N ARG A 276 -9.48 -8.10 3.88
CA ARG A 276 -8.86 -9.40 4.12
C ARG A 276 -9.87 -10.42 4.68
N LYS A 277 -10.61 -10.03 5.69
CA LYS A 277 -11.63 -10.90 6.31
C LYS A 277 -12.74 -11.27 5.32
N GLU A 278 -13.18 -10.31 4.51
CA GLU A 278 -14.24 -10.52 3.54
C GLU A 278 -13.77 -11.42 2.38
N LYS A 279 -12.55 -11.26 1.91
CA LYS A 279 -11.94 -12.18 0.93
C LYS A 279 -11.86 -13.60 1.47
N GLU A 280 -11.40 -13.78 2.71
CA GLU A 280 -11.37 -15.11 3.37
C GLU A 280 -12.78 -15.70 3.45
N ARG A 281 -13.82 -14.89 3.75
CA ARG A 281 -15.22 -15.33 3.80
C ARG A 281 -15.74 -15.79 2.44
N ILE A 282 -15.43 -15.06 1.39
CA ILE A 282 -15.84 -15.41 0.01
C ILE A 282 -15.12 -16.68 -0.43
N LEU A 283 -13.82 -16.80 -0.19
CA LEU A 283 -13.02 -17.98 -0.56
C LEU A 283 -13.42 -19.22 0.24
N ALA A 284 -13.90 -19.08 1.47
CA ALA A 284 -14.39 -20.22 2.26
C ALA A 284 -15.66 -20.86 1.69
N GLN A 285 -16.37 -20.19 0.77
CA GLN A 285 -17.53 -20.72 0.07
C GLN A 285 -17.14 -21.54 -1.18
N ASP A 286 -15.86 -21.53 -1.52
CA ASP A 286 -15.33 -22.19 -2.71
C ASP A 286 -14.93 -23.64 -2.43
N SER A 287 -15.46 -24.56 -3.26
CA SER A 287 -15.08 -25.96 -3.25
C SER A 287 -13.91 -26.29 -4.17
N THR A 288 -13.53 -25.35 -5.05
CA THR A 288 -12.51 -25.53 -6.09
C THR A 288 -11.49 -24.41 -6.08
N PRO A 289 -10.72 -24.21 -4.98
CA PRO A 289 -9.69 -23.18 -4.93
C PRO A 289 -8.62 -23.46 -5.99
N PHE A 290 -8.29 -22.43 -6.73
CA PHE A 290 -7.31 -22.51 -7.81
C PHE A 290 -6.05 -21.74 -7.41
N TYR A 291 -4.91 -22.44 -7.40
CA TYR A 291 -3.60 -21.83 -7.10
C TYR A 291 -2.63 -22.06 -8.25
N ILE A 292 -2.03 -20.99 -8.73
CA ILE A 292 -0.92 -21.07 -9.68
C ILE A 292 0.37 -21.03 -8.88
N ASP A 293 1.15 -22.10 -8.92
CA ASP A 293 2.47 -22.14 -8.31
C ASP A 293 3.49 -21.49 -9.26
N ASP A 294 3.61 -20.17 -9.18
CA ASP A 294 4.59 -19.38 -9.92
C ASP A 294 5.76 -18.93 -9.01
N ASP A 295 5.99 -19.60 -7.86
CA ASP A 295 7.04 -19.29 -6.88
C ASP A 295 8.43 -19.25 -7.50
N TYR A 296 8.68 -20.04 -8.52
CA TYR A 296 9.94 -20.05 -9.26
C TYR A 296 10.33 -18.68 -9.82
N TYR A 297 9.33 -17.87 -10.20
CA TYR A 297 9.55 -16.53 -10.75
C TYR A 297 9.72 -15.45 -9.68
N TRP A 298 9.44 -15.78 -8.41
CA TRP A 298 9.61 -14.85 -7.29
C TRP A 298 10.93 -15.11 -6.57
N ARG A 299 11.93 -14.27 -6.87
CA ARG A 299 13.25 -14.38 -6.24
C ARG A 299 13.54 -13.17 -5.39
N LYS A 300 13.81 -13.38 -4.09
CA LYS A 300 14.15 -12.30 -3.14
C LYS A 300 13.14 -11.14 -3.14
N GLY A 301 11.87 -11.44 -3.34
CA GLY A 301 10.79 -10.44 -3.39
C GLY A 301 10.58 -9.74 -4.75
N TRP A 302 11.33 -10.12 -5.78
CA TRP A 302 11.22 -9.58 -7.12
C TRP A 302 10.61 -10.60 -8.08
N TYR A 303 9.61 -10.15 -8.85
CA TYR A 303 9.02 -11.00 -9.89
C TYR A 303 9.83 -10.90 -11.19
N ASN A 304 10.23 -12.05 -11.73
CA ASN A 304 11.04 -12.13 -12.94
C ASN A 304 10.55 -13.26 -13.85
N ASN A 305 9.56 -12.97 -14.70
CA ASN A 305 9.02 -13.91 -15.67
C ASN A 305 9.05 -13.28 -17.07
N PRO A 306 9.96 -13.72 -17.98
CA PRO A 306 10.06 -13.17 -19.32
C PRO A 306 8.86 -13.53 -20.22
N ASN A 307 8.10 -14.57 -19.86
CA ASN A 307 6.93 -15.02 -20.60
C ASN A 307 5.63 -14.31 -20.17
N ASP A 308 5.65 -13.59 -19.05
CA ASP A 308 4.51 -12.81 -18.59
C ASP A 308 4.56 -11.39 -19.17
N LYS A 309 3.54 -11.04 -19.94
CA LYS A 309 3.42 -9.72 -20.59
C LYS A 309 3.04 -8.58 -19.64
N ARG A 310 2.72 -8.88 -18.39
CA ARG A 310 2.34 -7.87 -17.39
C ARG A 310 3.57 -7.13 -16.89
N TYR A 311 3.50 -5.80 -16.84
CA TYR A 311 4.54 -4.94 -16.25
C TYR A 311 4.53 -5.00 -14.74
N PHE A 312 3.33 -4.95 -14.15
CA PHE A 312 3.13 -4.96 -12.71
C PHE A 312 2.37 -6.22 -12.32
N VAL A 313 2.91 -6.91 -11.34
CA VAL A 313 2.33 -8.11 -10.77
C VAL A 313 2.07 -7.86 -9.28
N GLN A 314 0.89 -8.22 -8.80
CA GLN A 314 0.53 -8.05 -7.40
C GLN A 314 1.49 -8.80 -6.49
N ASP A 315 1.97 -8.12 -5.45
CA ASP A 315 2.82 -8.73 -4.43
C ASP A 315 2.04 -9.82 -3.66
N ARG A 316 2.73 -10.91 -3.37
CA ARG A 316 2.15 -12.06 -2.68
C ARG A 316 2.01 -11.88 -1.18
N VAL A 317 2.87 -11.05 -0.60
CA VAL A 317 2.88 -10.78 0.84
C VAL A 317 1.86 -9.71 1.19
N ASN A 318 1.75 -8.68 0.35
CA ASN A 318 0.80 -7.60 0.53
C ASN A 318 0.08 -7.29 -0.79
N SER A 319 -1.21 -7.62 -0.86
CA SER A 319 -2.04 -7.42 -2.04
C SER A 319 -2.20 -5.96 -2.48
N MET A 320 -1.80 -5.01 -1.65
CA MET A 320 -1.76 -3.58 -2.01
C MET A 320 -0.47 -3.18 -2.72
N ASN A 321 0.57 -3.99 -2.64
CA ASN A 321 1.84 -3.75 -3.29
C ASN A 321 1.89 -4.41 -4.66
N TYR A 322 2.70 -3.85 -5.53
CA TYR A 322 2.97 -4.39 -6.86
C TYR A 322 4.47 -4.45 -7.09
N SER A 323 4.91 -5.57 -7.61
CA SER A 323 6.27 -5.76 -8.10
C SER A 323 6.32 -5.47 -9.59
N LEU A 324 7.39 -4.83 -10.03
CA LEU A 324 7.72 -4.75 -11.45
C LEU A 324 8.13 -6.15 -11.93
N ASN A 325 7.67 -6.55 -13.12
CA ASN A 325 8.18 -7.76 -13.76
C ASN A 325 9.55 -7.48 -14.39
N TYR A 326 10.61 -7.84 -13.71
CA TYR A 326 11.99 -7.65 -14.18
C TYR A 326 12.37 -8.54 -15.38
N GLY A 327 11.58 -9.59 -15.67
CA GLY A 327 11.69 -10.40 -16.89
C GLY A 327 11.13 -9.72 -18.13
N HIS A 328 10.31 -8.67 -17.96
CA HIS A 328 9.74 -7.97 -19.10
C HIS A 328 10.81 -7.16 -19.84
N PRO A 329 10.89 -7.22 -21.19
CA PRO A 329 11.93 -6.53 -21.98
C PRO A 329 12.06 -5.03 -21.66
N SER A 330 10.94 -4.36 -21.41
CA SER A 330 10.92 -2.92 -21.11
C SER A 330 11.24 -2.56 -19.65
N ALA A 331 11.33 -3.52 -18.75
CA ALA A 331 11.65 -3.25 -17.34
C ALA A 331 13.04 -2.62 -17.18
N LYS A 332 13.98 -2.99 -18.05
CA LYS A 332 15.33 -2.43 -18.08
C LYS A 332 15.34 -0.91 -18.34
N TYR A 333 14.40 -0.43 -19.16
CA TYR A 333 14.29 1.01 -19.45
C TYR A 333 13.68 1.79 -18.27
N VAL A 334 12.73 1.20 -17.55
CA VAL A 334 12.13 1.83 -16.36
C VAL A 334 13.14 1.91 -15.23
N THR A 335 13.87 0.82 -14.95
CA THR A 335 14.94 0.80 -13.93
C THR A 335 16.14 1.66 -14.32
N GLY A 336 16.56 1.65 -15.60
CA GLY A 336 17.61 2.52 -16.10
C GLY A 336 17.23 4.00 -16.02
N GLY A 337 15.98 4.35 -16.35
CA GLY A 337 15.47 5.72 -16.21
C GLY A 337 15.40 6.21 -14.78
N MET A 338 15.11 5.34 -13.80
CA MET A 338 15.15 5.69 -12.37
C MET A 338 16.58 5.90 -11.85
N LEU A 339 17.57 5.19 -12.42
CA LEU A 339 18.99 5.33 -12.01
C LEU A 339 19.70 6.52 -12.68
N VAL A 340 19.21 7.02 -13.81
CA VAL A 340 19.77 8.18 -14.52
C VAL A 340 19.08 9.49 -14.09
N GLY A 341 17.92 9.41 -13.46
CA GLY A 341 17.14 10.56 -12.95
C GLY A 341 17.43 10.93 -11.50
N THR A 342 18.35 10.24 -10.83
CA THR A 342 18.88 10.54 -9.50
C THR A 342 20.33 10.96 -9.61
#